data_b2d60e889c5bf6a6a755cb6fd2248d59
#
_entry.id   b2d60e889c5bf6a6a755cb6fd2248d59
#
_cell.length_a   1.000
_cell.length_b   1.000
_cell.length_c   1.000
_cell.angle_alpha   90.00
_cell.angle_beta   90.00
_cell.angle_gamma   90.00
#
_symmetry.space_group_name_H-M   'P 1'
#
loop_
_entity.id
_entity.type
_entity.pdbx_description
1 polymer ?
#
loop_
_entity_poly.entity_id
_entity_poly.type
_entity_poly.pdbx_seq_one_letter_code
_entity_poly.pdbx_strand_id
1 'polypeptide(L)'
;MVMENALGLLAGEWEGEEAIATTRWGEGGPAHGCFSARLDLGGRALLMDYREERDGKAALQAHAVFTAGPGHDEYALHWFDSYGFAPAQPAPGHWDGARLVFLRSSPRGQTRHIYAFREDACELALESSFDGGVHWEPVMHGTYRRVA
;
A
#
# COMPACT_ATOMS: atom_id res chain seq x y z
N MET A 1 26.37 6.14 -12.04
CA MET A 1 25.69 5.37 -10.99
C MET A 1 24.19 5.54 -11.13
N VAL A 2 23.49 4.43 -11.18
CA VAL A 2 22.04 4.48 -11.23
C VAL A 2 21.51 4.79 -9.83
N MET A 3 20.76 5.87 -9.71
CA MET A 3 20.08 6.14 -8.45
C MET A 3 18.93 5.15 -8.29
N GLU A 4 19.00 4.37 -7.24
CA GLU A 4 17.89 3.50 -6.90
C GLU A 4 16.72 4.37 -6.44
N ASN A 5 15.53 4.07 -6.95
CA ASN A 5 14.33 4.74 -6.47
C ASN A 5 13.78 4.00 -5.24
N ALA A 6 12.81 4.60 -4.59
CA ALA A 6 12.28 4.07 -3.34
C ALA A 6 11.50 2.76 -3.51
N LEU A 7 11.14 2.37 -4.73
CA LEU A 7 10.43 1.12 -4.98
C LEU A 7 11.23 -0.10 -4.52
N GLY A 8 12.55 -0.02 -4.60
CA GLY A 8 13.41 -1.10 -4.15
C GLY A 8 13.24 -1.45 -2.67
N LEU A 9 12.77 -0.52 -1.86
CA LEU A 9 12.53 -0.75 -0.44
C LEU A 9 11.38 -1.74 -0.20
N LEU A 10 10.43 -1.81 -1.12
CA LEU A 10 9.30 -2.73 -1.03
C LEU A 10 9.60 -4.11 -1.60
N ALA A 11 10.66 -4.26 -2.38
CA ALA A 11 10.96 -5.54 -3.02
C ALA A 11 11.24 -6.62 -1.99
N GLY A 12 10.70 -7.82 -2.20
CA GLY A 12 10.92 -8.98 -1.33
C GLY A 12 9.64 -9.68 -0.95
N GLU A 13 9.77 -10.62 -0.04
CA GLU A 13 8.65 -11.35 0.54
C GLU A 13 8.44 -10.86 1.95
N TRP A 14 7.20 -10.50 2.27
CA TRP A 14 6.87 -9.87 3.54
C TRP A 14 5.65 -10.52 4.16
N GLU A 15 5.62 -10.61 5.49
CA GLU A 15 4.43 -10.99 6.22
C GLU A 15 4.35 -10.26 7.55
N GLY A 16 3.15 -10.11 8.08
CA GLY A 16 2.97 -9.42 9.35
C GLY A 16 1.55 -9.36 9.84
N GLU A 17 1.40 -8.73 10.97
CA GLU A 17 0.12 -8.55 11.63
C GLU A 17 -0.50 -7.21 11.24
N GLU A 18 -1.82 -7.25 11.07
CA GLU A 18 -2.60 -6.08 10.69
C GLU A 18 -3.68 -5.83 11.72
N ALA A 19 -3.95 -4.56 11.97
CA ALA A 19 -5.07 -4.11 12.76
C ALA A 19 -6.04 -3.40 11.82
N ILE A 20 -7.20 -4.02 11.60
CA ILE A 20 -8.25 -3.46 10.76
C ILE A 20 -9.14 -2.61 11.66
N ALA A 21 -9.32 -1.34 11.31
CA ALA A 21 -10.16 -0.45 12.09
C ALA A 21 -11.63 -0.71 11.82
N THR A 22 -12.46 -0.51 12.84
CA THR A 22 -13.91 -0.49 12.64
C THR A 22 -14.25 0.79 11.87
N THR A 23 -14.94 0.63 10.77
CA THR A 23 -15.35 1.74 9.91
C THR A 23 -16.85 1.69 9.68
N ARG A 24 -17.36 2.67 8.92
CA ARG A 24 -18.77 2.68 8.53
C ARG A 24 -19.19 1.49 7.67
N TRP A 25 -18.23 0.75 7.12
CA TRP A 25 -18.52 -0.41 6.27
C TRP A 25 -18.39 -1.74 6.98
N GLY A 26 -17.89 -1.78 8.21
CA GLY A 26 -17.77 -3.03 8.91
C GLY A 26 -16.95 -2.94 10.18
N GLU A 27 -17.03 -3.99 10.95
CA GLU A 27 -16.29 -4.13 12.19
C GLU A 27 -14.85 -4.53 11.88
N GLY A 28 -13.92 -3.90 12.62
CA GLY A 28 -12.50 -4.21 12.51
C GLY A 28 -12.07 -5.41 13.33
N GLY A 29 -10.78 -5.58 13.44
CA GLY A 29 -10.18 -6.66 14.21
C GLY A 29 -8.80 -7.01 13.68
N PRO A 30 -8.16 -8.02 14.27
CA PRO A 30 -6.85 -8.45 13.82
C PRO A 30 -6.93 -9.21 12.51
N ALA A 31 -5.85 -9.08 11.73
CA ALA A 31 -5.69 -9.80 10.47
C ALA A 31 -4.22 -10.14 10.30
N HIS A 32 -3.94 -11.03 9.35
CA HIS A 32 -2.58 -11.38 8.95
C HIS A 32 -2.42 -11.06 7.47
N GLY A 33 -1.39 -10.32 7.14
CA GLY A 33 -1.12 -9.93 5.76
C GLY A 33 0.22 -10.47 5.29
N CYS A 34 0.30 -10.73 4.00
CA CYS A 34 1.56 -11.04 3.35
C CYS A 34 1.57 -10.43 1.96
N PHE A 35 2.75 -10.04 1.51
CA PHE A 35 2.88 -9.61 0.13
C PHE A 35 4.24 -9.99 -0.44
N SER A 36 4.23 -10.21 -1.74
CA SER A 36 5.39 -10.51 -2.55
C SER A 36 5.54 -9.37 -3.55
N ALA A 37 6.72 -8.77 -3.62
CA ALA A 37 6.95 -7.64 -4.49
C ALA A 37 8.29 -7.78 -5.20
N ARG A 38 8.30 -7.52 -6.50
CA ARG A 38 9.52 -7.61 -7.31
C ARG A 38 9.65 -6.41 -8.23
N LEU A 39 10.87 -5.95 -8.38
CA LEU A 39 11.18 -4.91 -9.37
C LEU A 39 11.11 -5.50 -10.78
N ASP A 40 10.68 -4.68 -11.71
CA ASP A 40 10.58 -5.02 -13.11
C ASP A 40 10.86 -3.79 -13.96
N LEU A 41 10.98 -3.98 -15.27
CA LEU A 41 11.23 -2.91 -16.23
C LEU A 41 12.45 -2.06 -15.87
N GLY A 42 13.53 -2.74 -15.47
CA GLY A 42 14.77 -2.06 -15.12
C GLY A 42 14.69 -1.22 -13.84
N GLY A 43 13.81 -1.58 -12.93
CA GLY A 43 13.60 -0.85 -11.68
C GLY A 43 12.57 0.27 -11.77
N ARG A 44 11.92 0.44 -12.92
CA ARG A 44 10.92 1.49 -13.11
C ARG A 44 9.54 1.10 -12.61
N ALA A 45 9.33 -0.19 -12.36
CA ALA A 45 8.07 -0.71 -11.84
C ALA A 45 8.32 -1.72 -10.73
N LEU A 46 7.36 -1.85 -9.85
CA LEU A 46 7.32 -2.87 -8.82
C LEU A 46 5.96 -3.57 -8.93
N LEU A 47 5.99 -4.90 -9.03
CA LEU A 47 4.79 -5.71 -9.11
C LEU A 47 4.56 -6.36 -7.75
N MET A 48 3.38 -6.18 -7.19
CA MET A 48 3.06 -6.68 -5.85
C MET A 48 1.81 -7.55 -5.88
N ASP A 49 1.88 -8.69 -5.18
CA ASP A 49 0.74 -9.53 -4.84
C ASP A 49 0.53 -9.44 -3.34
N TYR A 50 -0.67 -9.09 -2.93
CA TYR A 50 -1.02 -8.91 -1.52
C TYR A 50 -2.16 -9.83 -1.13
N ARG A 51 -2.07 -10.41 0.08
CA ARG A 51 -3.11 -11.27 0.64
C ARG A 51 -3.33 -10.94 2.10
N GLU A 52 -4.59 -10.93 2.51
CA GLU A 52 -4.99 -10.72 3.89
C GLU A 52 -5.90 -11.84 4.34
N GLU A 53 -5.66 -12.35 5.54
CA GLU A 53 -6.49 -13.36 6.17
C GLU A 53 -7.05 -12.82 7.48
N ARG A 54 -8.31 -13.13 7.74
CA ARG A 54 -8.98 -12.83 9.00
C ARG A 54 -9.64 -14.11 9.50
N ASP A 55 -9.39 -14.44 10.78
CA ASP A 55 -9.93 -15.65 11.40
C ASP A 55 -9.60 -16.91 10.61
N GLY A 56 -8.40 -16.95 10.04
CA GLY A 56 -7.92 -18.08 9.24
C GLY A 56 -8.53 -18.21 7.87
N LYS A 57 -9.27 -17.21 7.41
CA LYS A 57 -9.93 -17.23 6.10
C LYS A 57 -9.44 -16.09 5.23
N ALA A 58 -9.37 -16.34 3.93
CA ALA A 58 -9.01 -15.30 2.97
C ALA A 58 -10.03 -14.16 3.03
N ALA A 59 -9.54 -12.96 3.29
CA ALA A 59 -10.38 -11.77 3.42
C ALA A 59 -10.21 -10.82 2.25
N LEU A 60 -8.97 -10.65 1.76
CA LEU A 60 -8.67 -9.73 0.68
C LEU A 60 -7.50 -10.26 -0.13
N GLN A 61 -7.57 -10.08 -1.42
CA GLN A 61 -6.50 -10.36 -2.35
C GLN A 61 -6.35 -9.16 -3.28
N ALA A 62 -5.12 -8.74 -3.53
CA ALA A 62 -4.88 -7.59 -4.39
C ALA A 62 -3.65 -7.78 -5.25
N HIS A 63 -3.65 -7.12 -6.40
CA HIS A 63 -2.47 -6.93 -7.24
C HIS A 63 -2.20 -5.44 -7.33
N ALA A 64 -0.94 -5.07 -7.27
CA ALA A 64 -0.57 -3.68 -7.38
C ALA A 64 0.61 -3.53 -8.33
N VAL A 65 0.60 -2.43 -9.08
CA VAL A 65 1.74 -2.02 -9.89
C VAL A 65 2.12 -0.62 -9.44
N PHE A 66 3.33 -0.49 -8.95
CA PHE A 66 3.91 0.79 -8.60
C PHE A 66 4.83 1.21 -9.74
N THR A 67 4.75 2.46 -10.16
CA THR A 67 5.62 2.97 -11.23
C THR A 67 6.36 4.21 -10.76
N ALA A 68 7.58 4.37 -11.25
CA ALA A 68 8.39 5.57 -11.01
C ALA A 68 8.12 6.57 -12.12
N GLY A 69 7.83 7.80 -11.74
CA GLY A 69 7.62 8.90 -12.68
C GLY A 69 8.94 9.52 -13.12
N PRO A 70 8.86 10.59 -13.95
CA PRO A 70 10.06 11.26 -14.47
C PRO A 70 10.86 12.02 -13.39
N GLY A 71 10.20 12.43 -12.31
CA GLY A 71 10.87 13.07 -11.18
C GLY A 71 11.44 12.05 -10.21
N HIS A 72 12.41 12.49 -9.38
CA HIS A 72 13.07 11.58 -8.43
C HIS A 72 12.14 11.09 -7.32
N ASP A 73 11.11 11.87 -6.99
CA ASP A 73 10.24 11.61 -5.85
C ASP A 73 8.82 11.28 -6.26
N GLU A 74 8.56 11.12 -7.55
CA GLU A 74 7.22 10.92 -8.10
C GLU A 74 6.97 9.46 -8.42
N TYR A 75 5.81 8.96 -7.96
CA TYR A 75 5.40 7.58 -8.15
C TYR A 75 3.91 7.52 -8.44
N ALA A 76 3.46 6.37 -8.92
CA ALA A 76 2.05 6.10 -9.11
C ALA A 76 1.75 4.68 -8.64
N LEU A 77 0.57 4.48 -8.08
CA LEU A 77 0.11 3.18 -7.61
C LEU A 77 -1.16 2.79 -8.36
N HIS A 78 -1.11 1.63 -9.02
CA HIS A 78 -2.27 0.97 -9.63
C HIS A 78 -2.65 -0.19 -8.71
N TRP A 79 -3.83 -0.11 -8.09
CA TRP A 79 -4.28 -1.10 -7.12
C TRP A 79 -5.57 -1.74 -7.60
N PHE A 80 -5.60 -3.08 -7.62
CA PHE A 80 -6.77 -3.88 -8.01
C PHE A 80 -7.00 -4.92 -6.92
N ASP A 81 -8.23 -5.08 -6.45
CA ASP A 81 -8.49 -6.01 -5.36
C ASP A 81 -9.74 -6.86 -5.56
N SER A 82 -9.87 -7.85 -4.69
CA SER A 82 -10.95 -8.84 -4.75
C SER A 82 -12.31 -8.29 -4.32
N TYR A 83 -12.37 -7.05 -3.81
CA TYR A 83 -13.64 -6.37 -3.60
C TYR A 83 -14.19 -5.77 -4.89
N GLY A 84 -13.46 -5.92 -6.00
CA GLY A 84 -13.89 -5.42 -7.30
C GLY A 84 -13.44 -4.00 -7.59
N PHE A 85 -12.53 -3.47 -6.79
CA PHE A 85 -12.00 -2.13 -7.04
C PHE A 85 -11.04 -2.17 -8.22
N ALA A 86 -11.33 -1.37 -9.23
CA ALA A 86 -10.50 -1.24 -10.43
C ALA A 86 -10.52 0.23 -10.85
N PRO A 87 -9.61 1.05 -10.32
CA PRO A 87 -9.65 2.49 -10.58
C PRO A 87 -9.32 2.80 -12.05
N ALA A 88 -9.95 3.85 -12.56
CA ALA A 88 -9.70 4.32 -13.91
C ALA A 88 -8.33 4.99 -14.05
N GLN A 89 -7.79 5.50 -12.96
CA GLN A 89 -6.51 6.19 -12.95
C GLN A 89 -5.66 5.72 -11.76
N PRO A 90 -4.33 5.74 -11.90
CA PRO A 90 -3.45 5.41 -10.78
C PRO A 90 -3.51 6.49 -9.70
N ALA A 91 -3.17 6.10 -8.49
CA ALA A 91 -3.01 7.03 -7.39
C ALA A 91 -1.63 7.69 -7.48
N PRO A 92 -1.56 9.01 -7.58
CA PRO A 92 -0.26 9.67 -7.55
C PRO A 92 0.35 9.57 -6.16
N GLY A 93 1.67 9.54 -6.12
CA GLY A 93 2.39 9.40 -4.87
C GLY A 93 3.76 10.04 -4.92
N HIS A 94 4.39 10.08 -3.77
CA HIS A 94 5.70 10.68 -3.64
C HIS A 94 6.50 10.01 -2.51
N TRP A 95 7.81 10.15 -2.61
CA TRP A 95 8.75 9.77 -1.56
C TRP A 95 9.17 11.04 -0.80
N ASP A 96 8.98 11.03 0.52
CA ASP A 96 9.28 12.21 1.35
C ASP A 96 10.63 12.10 2.09
N GLY A 97 11.46 11.11 1.72
CA GLY A 97 12.72 10.83 2.39
C GLY A 97 12.61 9.74 3.45
N ALA A 98 11.42 9.35 3.83
CA ALA A 98 11.17 8.32 4.83
C ALA A 98 9.99 7.42 4.47
N ARG A 99 9.03 7.94 3.71
CA ARG A 99 7.79 7.22 3.41
C ARG A 99 7.39 7.39 1.95
N LEU A 100 6.77 6.34 1.40
CA LEU A 100 6.03 6.41 0.14
C LEU A 100 4.57 6.68 0.49
N VAL A 101 4.02 7.77 -0.04
CA VAL A 101 2.64 8.16 0.23
C VAL A 101 1.89 8.28 -1.08
N PHE A 102 0.78 7.55 -1.20
CA PHE A 102 -0.08 7.57 -2.38
C PHE A 102 -1.46 8.05 -1.99
N LEU A 103 -2.03 8.95 -2.79
CA LEU A 103 -3.36 9.48 -2.55
C LEU A 103 -4.29 9.07 -3.67
N ARG A 104 -5.29 8.28 -3.31
CA ARG A 104 -6.34 7.82 -4.21
C ARG A 104 -7.60 8.63 -3.94
N SER A 105 -8.18 9.20 -5.00
CA SER A 105 -9.37 10.03 -4.89
C SER A 105 -10.50 9.45 -5.72
N SER A 106 -11.72 9.53 -5.21
CA SER A 106 -12.93 9.14 -5.91
C SER A 106 -14.07 10.06 -5.47
N PRO A 107 -15.23 10.03 -6.15
CA PRO A 107 -16.38 10.80 -5.70
C PRO A 107 -16.86 10.44 -4.28
N ARG A 108 -16.48 9.26 -3.77
CA ARG A 108 -16.86 8.80 -2.43
C ARG A 108 -15.92 9.31 -1.34
N GLY A 109 -14.73 9.79 -1.71
CA GLY A 109 -13.75 10.25 -0.75
C GLY A 109 -12.33 9.96 -1.18
N GLN A 110 -11.40 10.07 -0.25
CA GLN A 110 -9.99 9.85 -0.49
C GLN A 110 -9.47 8.75 0.41
N THR A 111 -8.50 7.99 -0.11
CA THR A 111 -7.76 6.99 0.67
C THR A 111 -6.28 7.21 0.42
N ARG A 112 -5.48 7.23 1.48
CA ARG A 112 -4.04 7.29 1.30
C ARG A 112 -3.39 6.02 1.81
N HIS A 113 -2.37 5.57 1.07
CA HIS A 113 -1.53 4.45 1.41
C HIS A 113 -0.19 5.02 1.84
N ILE A 114 0.25 4.70 3.05
CA ILE A 114 1.50 5.21 3.59
C ILE A 114 2.39 4.03 3.92
N TYR A 115 3.51 3.90 3.19
CA TYR A 115 4.52 2.86 3.44
C TYR A 115 5.72 3.51 4.11
N ALA A 116 6.00 3.11 5.34
CA ALA A 116 7.16 3.59 6.09
C ALA A 116 8.12 2.43 6.31
N PHE A 117 9.42 2.72 6.31
CA PHE A 117 10.45 1.70 6.40
C PHE A 117 11.32 1.93 7.61
N ARG A 118 11.58 0.85 8.37
CA ARG A 118 12.48 0.84 9.52
C ARG A 118 13.33 -0.40 9.44
N GLU A 119 14.66 -0.24 9.36
CA GLU A 119 15.59 -1.37 9.31
C GLU A 119 15.10 -2.50 8.42
N ASP A 120 14.53 -3.57 9.00
CA ASP A 120 14.03 -4.73 8.28
C ASP A 120 12.50 -4.85 8.32
N ALA A 121 11.81 -3.77 8.67
CA ALA A 121 10.35 -3.75 8.78
C ALA A 121 9.75 -2.72 7.83
N CYS A 122 8.56 -3.03 7.35
CA CYS A 122 7.73 -2.12 6.55
C CYS A 122 6.40 -1.93 7.29
N GLU A 123 6.00 -0.69 7.49
CA GLU A 123 4.70 -0.37 8.07
C GLU A 123 3.81 0.20 6.97
N LEU A 124 2.58 -0.28 6.91
CA LEU A 124 1.56 0.24 5.99
C LEU A 124 0.42 0.81 6.81
N ALA A 125 0.05 2.04 6.53
CA ALA A 125 -1.15 2.65 7.08
C ALA A 125 -2.08 3.03 5.94
N LEU A 126 -3.35 2.64 6.06
CA LEU A 126 -4.41 3.07 5.17
C LEU A 126 -5.35 3.96 5.95
N GLU A 127 -5.62 5.13 5.39
CA GLU A 127 -6.50 6.13 6.01
C GLU A 127 -7.45 6.68 4.97
N SER A 128 -8.68 6.99 5.39
CA SER A 128 -9.69 7.56 4.51
C SER A 128 -10.17 8.92 5.01
N SER A 129 -10.50 9.78 4.07
CA SER A 129 -11.07 11.09 4.34
C SER A 129 -12.33 11.27 3.50
N PHE A 130 -13.35 11.87 4.12
CA PHE A 130 -14.64 12.15 3.47
C PHE A 130 -14.94 13.64 3.40
N ASP A 131 -13.96 14.48 3.80
CA ASP A 131 -14.11 15.94 3.86
C ASP A 131 -12.97 16.65 3.13
N GLY A 132 -12.46 16.04 2.06
CA GLY A 132 -11.43 16.65 1.24
C GLY A 132 -10.05 16.65 1.85
N GLY A 133 -9.78 15.77 2.80
CA GLY A 133 -8.47 15.67 3.42
C GLY A 133 -8.30 16.49 4.69
N VAL A 134 -9.39 17.02 5.22
CA VAL A 134 -9.33 17.81 6.48
C VAL A 134 -9.19 16.86 7.67
N HIS A 135 -9.96 15.77 7.68
CA HIS A 135 -9.89 14.74 8.72
C HIS A 135 -9.61 13.40 8.07
N TRP A 136 -8.75 12.60 8.72
CA TRP A 136 -8.39 11.26 8.26
C TRP A 136 -8.76 10.24 9.32
N GLU A 137 -9.45 9.17 8.88
CA GLU A 137 -9.88 8.07 9.73
C GLU A 137 -9.04 6.84 9.42
N PRO A 138 -8.55 6.11 10.42
CA PRO A 138 -7.79 4.91 10.16
C PRO A 138 -8.68 3.83 9.52
N VAL A 139 -8.09 3.09 8.57
CA VAL A 139 -8.72 1.94 7.93
C VAL A 139 -7.97 0.67 8.31
N MET A 140 -6.66 0.71 8.23
CA MET A 140 -5.82 -0.45 8.54
C MET A 140 -4.40 0.02 8.87
N HIS A 141 -3.74 -0.70 9.77
CA HIS A 141 -2.31 -0.55 10.04
C HIS A 141 -1.67 -1.93 10.08
N GLY A 142 -0.63 -2.12 9.31
CA GLY A 142 0.12 -3.37 9.27
C GLY A 142 1.60 -3.15 9.53
N THR A 143 2.24 -4.14 10.16
CA THR A 143 3.68 -4.16 10.33
C THR A 143 4.20 -5.46 9.76
N TYR A 144 5.06 -5.37 8.77
CA TYR A 144 5.53 -6.53 8.01
C TYR A 144 7.03 -6.67 8.15
N ARG A 145 7.49 -7.93 8.19
CA ARG A 145 8.91 -8.25 8.21
C ARG A 145 9.24 -9.14 7.03
N ARG A 146 10.48 -9.07 6.59
CA ARG A 146 10.92 -9.91 5.48
C ARG A 146 10.91 -11.36 5.89
N VAL A 147 10.43 -12.20 4.98
CA VAL A 147 10.48 -13.65 5.13
C VAL A 147 11.81 -14.11 4.52
N ALA A 148 12.55 -14.87 5.28
CA ALA A 148 13.87 -15.35 4.84
C ALA A 148 13.77 -16.39 3.73
#